data_480b2c7ba0e045501c06f2d9fb9ca8d2
#
_entry.id   480b2c7ba0e045501c06f2d9fb9ca8d2
#
_cell.length_a   1.000
_cell.length_b   1.000
_cell.length_c   1.000
_cell.angle_alpha   90.00
_cell.angle_beta   90.00
_cell.angle_gamma   90.00
#
_symmetry.space_group_name_H-M   'P 1'
#
loop_
_entity.id
_entity.type
_entity.pdbx_description
1 polymer ?
#
loop_
_entity_poly.entity_id
_entity_poly.type
_entity_poly.pdbx_seq_one_letter_code
_entity_poly.pdbx_strand_id
1 'polypeptide(L)'
;MSMAVAKDVRDNIRKKIWDKADELGWPGLSDIDRAIWYENWSKDKDIGGVLAHFMDARKVRVYIKDSLLKPYMRTRLENGAENILLAAGLDHDRAPVKNTYEKPHGRLLTDGKVICWGHSRDWKSIVISVFERAHRLESGSPYAAVLVETGRTTNTGAREMILEVGRRLGLDRVVWVE
;
A
#
# COMPACT_ATOMS: atom_id res chain seq x y z
N MET A 1 3.50 -16.99 28.81
CA MET A 1 4.62 -16.32 28.10
C MET A 1 4.37 -16.49 26.60
N SER A 2 4.41 -15.43 25.82
CA SER A 2 4.34 -15.52 24.35
C SER A 2 5.75 -15.76 23.84
N MET A 3 6.00 -16.91 23.22
CA MET A 3 7.27 -17.16 22.53
C MET A 3 7.23 -16.57 21.13
N ALA A 4 8.36 -16.08 20.62
CA ALA A 4 8.44 -15.66 19.23
C ALA A 4 8.21 -16.87 18.32
N VAL A 5 7.38 -16.70 17.28
CA VAL A 5 7.17 -17.74 16.27
C VAL A 5 8.49 -18.03 15.55
N ALA A 6 8.92 -19.28 15.52
CA ALA A 6 10.13 -19.69 14.83
C ALA A 6 10.07 -19.26 13.35
N LYS A 7 11.23 -18.85 12.80
CA LYS A 7 11.30 -18.24 11.46
C LYS A 7 10.77 -19.16 10.36
N ASP A 8 11.17 -20.43 10.39
CA ASP A 8 10.76 -21.47 9.44
C ASP A 8 9.25 -21.74 9.49
N VAL A 9 8.69 -21.81 10.70
CA VAL A 9 7.24 -21.95 10.90
C VAL A 9 6.48 -20.75 10.37
N ARG A 10 6.96 -19.54 10.71
CA ARG A 10 6.36 -18.30 10.21
C ARG A 10 6.41 -18.22 8.70
N ASP A 11 7.53 -18.55 8.08
CA ASP A 11 7.72 -18.46 6.65
C ASP A 11 6.85 -19.49 5.90
N ASN A 12 6.67 -20.69 6.45
CA ASN A 12 5.77 -21.71 5.89
C ASN A 12 4.30 -21.27 5.98
N ILE A 13 3.84 -20.81 7.15
CA ILE A 13 2.47 -20.32 7.33
C ILE A 13 2.22 -19.10 6.45
N ARG A 14 3.18 -18.17 6.37
CA ARG A 14 3.10 -17.00 5.50
C ARG A 14 2.89 -17.41 4.06
N LYS A 15 3.67 -18.38 3.56
CA LYS A 15 3.52 -18.87 2.19
C LYS A 15 2.12 -19.42 1.94
N LYS A 16 1.62 -20.30 2.81
CA LYS A 16 0.26 -20.89 2.67
C LYS A 16 -0.83 -19.80 2.61
N ILE A 17 -0.74 -18.79 3.50
CA ILE A 17 -1.72 -17.71 3.55
C ILE A 17 -1.61 -16.81 2.30
N TRP A 18 -0.40 -16.50 1.85
CA TRP A 18 -0.17 -15.64 0.69
C TRP A 18 -0.61 -16.31 -0.61
N ASP A 19 -0.29 -17.60 -0.81
CA ASP A 19 -0.75 -18.37 -1.96
C ASP A 19 -2.28 -18.37 -2.01
N LYS A 20 -2.95 -18.59 -0.87
CA LYS A 20 -4.41 -18.54 -0.80
C LYS A 20 -4.98 -17.13 -0.99
N ALA A 21 -4.32 -16.12 -0.49
CA ALA A 21 -4.72 -14.74 -0.69
C ALA A 21 -4.62 -14.32 -2.17
N ASP A 22 -3.62 -14.82 -2.91
CA ASP A 22 -3.50 -14.61 -4.35
C ASP A 22 -4.66 -15.26 -5.10
N GLU A 23 -5.00 -16.52 -4.78
CA GLU A 23 -6.15 -17.22 -5.38
C GLU A 23 -7.48 -16.49 -5.15
N LEU A 24 -7.63 -15.86 -3.98
CA LEU A 24 -8.85 -15.16 -3.59
C LEU A 24 -8.96 -13.75 -4.17
N GLY A 25 -7.91 -13.22 -4.78
CA GLY A 25 -7.87 -11.82 -5.17
C GLY A 25 -7.99 -10.89 -3.94
N TRP A 26 -7.25 -11.19 -2.87
CA TRP A 26 -7.35 -10.58 -1.55
C TRP A 26 -7.48 -9.05 -1.52
N PRO A 27 -6.74 -8.28 -2.34
CA PRO A 27 -6.89 -6.82 -2.37
C PRO A 27 -8.29 -6.34 -2.75
N GLY A 28 -9.03 -7.12 -3.54
CA GLY A 28 -10.39 -6.80 -3.98
C GLY A 28 -11.51 -7.29 -3.05
N LEU A 29 -11.20 -8.07 -2.02
CA LEU A 29 -12.22 -8.58 -1.10
C LEU A 29 -12.78 -7.48 -0.20
N SER A 30 -14.09 -7.60 0.12
CA SER A 30 -14.73 -6.77 1.13
C SER A 30 -14.16 -7.02 2.53
N ASP A 31 -14.33 -6.06 3.44
CA ASP A 31 -13.91 -6.24 4.85
C ASP A 31 -14.65 -7.40 5.53
N ILE A 32 -15.89 -7.69 5.12
CA ILE A 32 -16.68 -8.81 5.62
C ILE A 32 -16.06 -10.13 5.17
N ASP A 33 -15.74 -10.26 3.88
CA ASP A 33 -15.11 -11.48 3.34
C ASP A 33 -13.74 -11.72 3.95
N ARG A 34 -12.93 -10.66 4.11
CA ARG A 34 -11.65 -10.75 4.80
C ARG A 34 -11.81 -11.20 6.25
N ALA A 35 -12.84 -10.72 6.96
CA ALA A 35 -13.10 -11.11 8.35
C ALA A 35 -13.42 -12.60 8.47
N ILE A 36 -14.18 -13.15 7.52
CA ILE A 36 -14.48 -14.58 7.43
C ILE A 36 -13.19 -15.40 7.25
N TRP A 37 -12.32 -14.97 6.36
CA TRP A 37 -11.05 -15.67 6.14
C TRP A 37 -10.08 -15.57 7.31
N TYR A 38 -10.01 -14.43 8.02
CA TYR A 38 -9.24 -14.35 9.26
C TYR A 38 -9.71 -15.37 10.30
N GLU A 39 -11.03 -15.57 10.39
CA GLU A 39 -11.62 -16.54 11.31
C GLU A 39 -11.32 -17.97 10.85
N ASN A 40 -11.48 -18.27 9.56
CA ASN A 40 -11.18 -19.59 8.99
C ASN A 40 -9.72 -19.98 9.23
N TRP A 41 -8.76 -19.12 8.91
CA TRP A 41 -7.35 -19.38 9.15
C TRP A 41 -6.99 -19.50 10.63
N SER A 42 -7.68 -18.78 11.51
CA SER A 42 -7.43 -18.88 12.95
C SER A 42 -7.89 -20.23 13.53
N LYS A 43 -8.86 -20.88 12.89
CA LYS A 43 -9.38 -22.21 13.26
C LYS A 43 -8.73 -23.36 12.49
N ASP A 44 -8.03 -23.08 11.44
CA ASP A 44 -7.32 -24.06 10.63
C ASP A 44 -6.22 -24.74 11.44
N LYS A 45 -6.13 -26.09 11.35
CA LYS A 45 -5.16 -26.87 12.15
C LYS A 45 -3.72 -26.59 11.77
N ASP A 46 -3.48 -26.37 10.47
CA ASP A 46 -2.13 -26.18 9.91
C ASP A 46 -1.65 -24.73 9.97
N ILE A 47 -2.53 -23.81 10.31
CA ILE A 47 -2.24 -22.37 10.44
C ILE A 47 -2.48 -21.91 11.87
N GLY A 48 -3.74 -21.77 12.28
CA GLY A 48 -4.11 -21.30 13.59
C GLY A 48 -3.71 -22.26 14.70
N GLY A 49 -3.87 -23.57 14.48
CA GLY A 49 -3.44 -24.60 15.42
C GLY A 49 -1.93 -24.56 15.69
N VAL A 50 -1.14 -24.40 14.64
CA VAL A 50 0.32 -24.29 14.77
C VAL A 50 0.72 -22.98 15.48
N LEU A 51 0.09 -21.86 15.13
CA LEU A 51 0.36 -20.56 15.79
C LEU A 51 -0.02 -20.55 17.28
N ALA A 52 -1.05 -21.30 17.66
CA ALA A 52 -1.50 -21.41 19.05
C ALA A 52 -0.45 -22.07 19.99
N HIS A 53 0.53 -22.77 19.45
CA HIS A 53 1.68 -23.27 20.26
C HIS A 53 2.64 -22.15 20.68
N PHE A 54 2.64 -21.03 19.96
CA PHE A 54 3.56 -19.91 20.21
C PHE A 54 2.88 -18.72 20.90
N MET A 55 1.56 -18.62 20.82
CA MET A 55 0.81 -17.49 21.36
C MET A 55 -0.58 -17.90 21.85
N ASP A 56 -1.22 -17.03 22.64
CA ASP A 56 -2.62 -17.21 23.04
C ASP A 56 -3.54 -17.29 21.79
N ALA A 57 -4.45 -18.26 21.79
CA ALA A 57 -5.39 -18.49 20.69
C ALA A 57 -6.16 -17.21 20.28
N ARG A 58 -6.47 -16.33 21.24
CA ARG A 58 -7.15 -15.05 20.99
C ARG A 58 -6.29 -14.08 20.17
N LYS A 59 -4.96 -14.23 20.19
CA LYS A 59 -4.01 -13.39 19.46
C LYS A 59 -3.73 -13.89 18.05
N VAL A 60 -4.03 -15.15 17.74
CA VAL A 60 -3.74 -15.79 16.45
C VAL A 60 -4.36 -15.01 15.31
N ARG A 61 -5.65 -14.66 15.40
CA ARG A 61 -6.35 -13.89 14.36
C ARG A 61 -5.71 -12.52 14.11
N VAL A 62 -5.33 -11.83 15.18
CA VAL A 62 -4.64 -10.52 15.08
C VAL A 62 -3.26 -10.68 14.45
N TYR A 63 -2.53 -11.72 14.85
CA TYR A 63 -1.22 -12.03 14.27
C TYR A 63 -1.30 -12.29 12.75
N ILE A 64 -2.27 -13.09 12.31
CA ILE A 64 -2.51 -13.35 10.87
C ILE A 64 -2.77 -12.04 10.13
N LYS A 65 -3.69 -11.21 10.66
CA LYS A 65 -4.01 -9.91 10.06
C LYS A 65 -2.82 -8.97 9.99
N ASP A 66 -2.15 -8.74 11.12
CA ASP A 66 -1.19 -7.65 11.26
C ASP A 66 0.24 -8.06 10.87
N SER A 67 0.64 -9.31 11.15
CA SER A 67 2.01 -9.77 10.91
C SER A 67 2.19 -10.51 9.59
N LEU A 68 1.13 -11.14 9.06
CA LEU A 68 1.23 -11.92 7.83
C LEU A 68 0.57 -11.22 6.62
N LEU A 69 -0.65 -10.67 6.78
CA LEU A 69 -1.38 -10.08 5.67
C LEU A 69 -1.14 -8.58 5.45
N LYS A 70 -0.77 -7.81 6.46
CA LYS A 70 -0.31 -6.45 6.24
C LYS A 70 0.93 -6.37 5.32
N PRO A 71 1.98 -7.18 5.53
CA PRO A 71 3.10 -7.26 4.60
C PRO A 71 2.68 -7.74 3.19
N TYR A 72 1.77 -8.72 3.10
CA TYR A 72 1.20 -9.16 1.83
C TYR A 72 0.56 -7.99 1.07
N MET A 73 -0.33 -7.25 1.73
CA MET A 73 -1.00 -6.09 1.11
C MET A 73 0.01 -5.05 0.64
N ARG A 74 1.08 -4.79 1.40
CA ARG A 74 2.15 -3.88 0.97
C ARG A 74 2.82 -4.35 -0.30
N THR A 75 3.18 -5.65 -0.38
CA THR A 75 3.83 -6.24 -1.56
C THR A 75 2.93 -6.21 -2.79
N ARG A 76 1.61 -6.40 -2.61
CA ARG A 76 0.64 -6.37 -3.72
C ARG A 76 0.23 -4.96 -4.12
N LEU A 77 0.24 -4.00 -3.21
CA LEU A 77 0.12 -2.58 -3.54
C LEU A 77 1.35 -2.07 -4.31
N GLU A 78 2.53 -2.67 -4.09
CA GLU A 78 3.69 -2.42 -4.95
C GLU A 78 3.47 -2.92 -6.38
N ASN A 79 2.82 -4.06 -6.57
CA ASN A 79 2.39 -4.53 -7.90
C ASN A 79 1.24 -3.67 -8.48
N GLY A 80 0.41 -3.04 -7.63
CA GLY A 80 -0.58 -2.02 -8.01
C GLY A 80 0.03 -0.66 -8.36
N ALA A 81 1.32 -0.45 -8.11
CA ALA A 81 2.02 0.77 -8.50
C ALA A 81 2.07 0.96 -10.03
N GLU A 82 1.99 -0.11 -10.82
CA GLU A 82 1.95 -0.03 -12.28
C GLU A 82 0.76 0.82 -12.76
N ASN A 83 -0.44 0.54 -12.27
CA ASN A 83 -1.63 1.32 -12.61
C ASN A 83 -1.54 2.77 -12.13
N ILE A 84 -0.91 2.99 -10.97
CA ILE A 84 -0.70 4.32 -10.41
C ILE A 84 0.33 5.10 -11.24
N LEU A 85 1.42 4.46 -11.64
CA LEU A 85 2.43 5.05 -12.52
C LEU A 85 1.84 5.37 -13.89
N LEU A 86 1.05 4.45 -14.44
CA LEU A 86 0.34 4.68 -15.71
C LEU A 86 -0.64 5.85 -15.61
N ALA A 87 -1.41 5.94 -14.53
CA ALA A 87 -2.31 7.09 -14.28
C ALA A 87 -1.53 8.41 -14.14
N ALA A 88 -0.31 8.36 -13.60
CA ALA A 88 0.61 9.50 -13.57
C ALA A 88 1.25 9.81 -14.94
N GLY A 89 0.94 9.03 -15.97
CA GLY A 89 1.48 9.21 -17.35
C GLY A 89 2.90 8.67 -17.49
N LEU A 90 3.28 7.69 -16.67
CA LEU A 90 4.58 7.03 -16.73
C LEU A 90 4.39 5.59 -17.22
N ASP A 91 5.17 5.23 -18.22
CA ASP A 91 5.28 3.85 -18.67
C ASP A 91 6.23 3.09 -17.73
N HIS A 92 5.77 1.97 -17.20
CA HIS A 92 6.51 1.13 -16.26
C HIS A 92 7.91 0.75 -16.77
N ASP A 93 8.01 0.43 -18.06
CA ASP A 93 9.28 0.02 -18.68
C ASP A 93 10.26 1.19 -18.91
N ARG A 94 9.77 2.42 -18.84
CA ARG A 94 10.54 3.65 -19.11
C ARG A 94 10.88 4.46 -17.87
N ALA A 95 10.40 4.06 -16.71
CA ALA A 95 10.56 4.79 -15.47
C ALA A 95 11.27 3.95 -14.39
N PRO A 96 12.57 3.64 -14.57
CA PRO A 96 13.29 2.84 -13.61
C PRO A 96 13.32 3.53 -12.24
N VAL A 97 13.05 2.74 -11.20
CA VAL A 97 12.92 3.20 -9.82
C VAL A 97 14.29 3.27 -9.16
N LYS A 98 14.63 4.42 -8.59
CA LYS A 98 15.84 4.62 -7.79
C LYS A 98 15.60 4.36 -6.31
N ASN A 99 14.42 4.72 -5.77
CA ASN A 99 14.05 4.52 -4.38
C ASN A 99 12.55 4.40 -4.21
N THR A 100 12.10 3.71 -3.16
CA THR A 100 10.70 3.54 -2.78
C THR A 100 10.43 4.15 -1.41
N TYR A 101 9.21 4.69 -1.21
CA TYR A 101 8.76 5.28 0.04
C TYR A 101 7.48 4.59 0.51
N GLU A 102 7.30 4.45 1.82
CA GLU A 102 6.16 3.73 2.40
C GLU A 102 5.05 4.63 2.96
N LYS A 103 5.37 5.84 3.45
CA LYS A 103 4.37 6.70 4.12
C LYS A 103 4.56 8.18 3.79
N PRO A 104 3.73 8.72 2.90
CA PRO A 104 2.84 8.02 1.98
C PRO A 104 3.65 7.19 0.97
N HIS A 105 2.98 6.24 0.32
CA HIS A 105 3.64 5.46 -0.72
C HIS A 105 4.17 6.39 -1.80
N GLY A 106 5.30 6.03 -2.38
CA GLY A 106 5.89 6.85 -3.43
C GLY A 106 7.12 6.21 -4.03
N ARG A 107 7.60 6.83 -5.10
CA ARG A 107 8.82 6.43 -5.80
C ARG A 107 9.64 7.66 -6.17
N LEU A 108 10.95 7.49 -6.10
CA LEU A 108 11.92 8.33 -6.79
C LEU A 108 12.39 7.60 -8.02
N LEU A 109 12.23 8.21 -9.17
CA LEU A 109 12.70 7.67 -10.43
C LEU A 109 14.15 8.09 -10.71
N THR A 110 14.81 7.38 -11.62
CA THR A 110 16.22 7.68 -11.97
C THR A 110 16.42 9.03 -12.63
N ASP A 111 15.36 9.58 -13.25
CA ASP A 111 15.35 10.93 -13.83
C ASP A 111 15.06 12.04 -12.80
N GLY A 112 14.99 11.69 -11.51
CA GLY A 112 14.74 12.63 -10.41
C GLY A 112 13.27 12.92 -10.12
N LYS A 113 12.32 12.37 -10.87
CA LYS A 113 10.90 12.56 -10.62
C LYS A 113 10.46 11.87 -9.35
N VAL A 114 9.72 12.59 -8.50
CA VAL A 114 9.10 12.07 -7.29
C VAL A 114 7.61 11.93 -7.48
N ILE A 115 7.08 10.74 -7.16
CA ILE A 115 5.66 10.41 -7.21
C ILE A 115 5.25 9.94 -5.84
N CYS A 116 4.08 10.38 -5.35
CA CYS A 116 3.45 9.84 -4.15
C CYS A 116 1.98 9.52 -4.42
N TRP A 117 1.45 8.53 -3.71
CA TRP A 117 0.06 8.14 -3.83
C TRP A 117 -0.53 7.65 -2.50
N GLY A 118 -1.86 7.65 -2.45
CA GLY A 118 -2.64 7.19 -1.32
C GLY A 118 -4.09 7.61 -1.43
N HIS A 119 -4.86 7.40 -0.37
CA HIS A 119 -6.27 7.78 -0.36
C HIS A 119 -6.47 9.29 -0.56
N SER A 120 -7.47 9.66 -1.36
CA SER A 120 -7.80 11.07 -1.66
C SER A 120 -8.08 11.92 -0.41
N ARG A 121 -8.60 11.32 0.66
CA ARG A 121 -8.77 12.00 1.97
C ARG A 121 -7.47 12.48 2.59
N ASP A 122 -6.36 11.81 2.28
CA ASP A 122 -5.02 12.10 2.82
C ASP A 122 -4.21 13.00 1.86
N TRP A 123 -4.89 13.67 0.91
CA TRP A 123 -4.29 14.45 -0.16
C TRP A 123 -3.22 15.45 0.31
N LYS A 124 -3.41 16.09 1.47
CA LYS A 124 -2.45 17.04 2.02
C LYS A 124 -1.09 16.38 2.25
N SER A 125 -1.09 15.23 2.92
CA SER A 125 0.12 14.46 3.19
C SER A 125 0.79 14.00 1.90
N ILE A 126 0.00 13.57 0.91
CA ILE A 126 0.50 13.07 -0.37
C ILE A 126 1.16 14.19 -1.17
N VAL A 127 0.45 15.30 -1.40
CA VAL A 127 0.92 16.43 -2.19
C VAL A 127 2.15 17.08 -1.56
N ILE A 128 2.13 17.31 -0.24
CA ILE A 128 3.28 17.87 0.49
C ILE A 128 4.48 16.93 0.44
N SER A 129 4.27 15.61 0.54
CA SER A 129 5.38 14.64 0.48
C SER A 129 6.05 14.61 -0.89
N VAL A 130 5.31 14.82 -1.99
CA VAL A 130 5.93 14.96 -3.32
C VAL A 130 6.90 16.14 -3.33
N PHE A 131 6.43 17.29 -2.87
CA PHE A 131 7.23 18.50 -2.80
C PHE A 131 8.46 18.35 -1.89
N GLU A 132 8.26 17.93 -0.63
CA GLU A 132 9.34 17.79 0.35
C GLU A 132 10.41 16.79 -0.08
N ARG A 133 10.01 15.66 -0.63
CA ARG A 133 10.94 14.62 -1.09
C ARG A 133 11.76 15.10 -2.28
N ALA A 134 11.13 15.78 -3.23
CA ALA A 134 11.83 16.37 -4.36
C ALA A 134 12.79 17.48 -3.93
N HIS A 135 12.36 18.34 -3.00
CA HIS A 135 13.17 19.47 -2.51
C HIS A 135 14.42 19.04 -1.73
N ARG A 136 14.39 17.86 -1.09
CA ARG A 136 15.55 17.29 -0.37
C ARG A 136 16.62 16.70 -1.30
N LEU A 137 16.37 16.64 -2.58
CA LEU A 137 17.27 16.06 -3.57
C LEU A 137 17.91 17.18 -4.41
N GLU A 138 19.19 17.08 -4.72
CA GLU A 138 19.87 18.07 -5.56
C GLU A 138 19.26 18.23 -6.96
N SER A 139 18.68 17.15 -7.49
CA SER A 139 18.04 17.12 -8.82
C SER A 139 16.63 16.54 -8.78
N GLY A 140 15.93 16.72 -7.65
CA GLY A 140 14.57 16.21 -7.51
C GLY A 140 13.54 17.08 -8.21
N SER A 141 12.56 16.47 -8.84
CA SER A 141 11.41 17.13 -9.47
C SER A 141 10.10 16.65 -8.84
N PRO A 142 9.27 17.55 -8.28
CA PRO A 142 7.95 17.19 -7.76
C PRO A 142 7.02 16.88 -8.93
N TYR A 143 6.89 15.60 -9.28
CA TYR A 143 6.22 15.21 -10.51
C TYR A 143 4.73 14.95 -10.32
N ALA A 144 4.35 13.95 -9.50
CA ALA A 144 2.93 13.59 -9.43
C ALA A 144 2.45 13.21 -8.03
N ALA A 145 1.23 13.63 -7.72
CA ALA A 145 0.42 13.10 -6.63
C ALA A 145 -0.76 12.32 -7.23
N VAL A 146 -0.89 11.03 -6.89
CA VAL A 146 -2.00 10.20 -7.32
C VAL A 146 -2.92 9.92 -6.13
N LEU A 147 -4.16 10.37 -6.24
CA LEU A 147 -5.17 10.33 -5.20
C LEU A 147 -6.17 9.20 -5.51
N VAL A 148 -6.14 8.15 -4.70
CA VAL A 148 -7.01 6.98 -4.86
C VAL A 148 -8.35 7.25 -4.19
N GLU A 149 -9.44 7.18 -4.96
CA GLU A 149 -10.80 7.32 -4.47
C GLU A 149 -11.40 5.94 -4.18
N THR A 150 -11.86 5.76 -2.95
CA THR A 150 -12.54 4.53 -2.53
C THR A 150 -13.90 4.89 -1.93
N GLY A 151 -14.96 4.63 -2.69
CA GLY A 151 -16.35 4.76 -2.22
C GLY A 151 -16.90 6.19 -2.08
N ARG A 152 -16.06 7.22 -2.05
CA ARG A 152 -16.45 8.64 -2.11
C ARG A 152 -15.56 9.40 -3.07
N THR A 153 -16.16 10.04 -4.03
CA THR A 153 -15.48 10.95 -4.95
C THR A 153 -15.23 12.31 -4.28
N THR A 154 -14.07 12.88 -4.52
CA THR A 154 -13.76 14.25 -4.12
C THR A 154 -14.64 15.22 -4.92
N ASN A 155 -15.34 16.13 -4.26
CA ASN A 155 -16.18 17.10 -4.95
C ASN A 155 -15.36 18.08 -5.79
N THR A 156 -16.00 18.70 -6.79
CA THR A 156 -15.34 19.57 -7.79
C THR A 156 -14.55 20.70 -7.14
N GLY A 157 -15.13 21.42 -6.17
CA GLY A 157 -14.46 22.54 -5.50
C GLY A 157 -13.21 22.08 -4.70
N ALA A 158 -13.28 20.92 -4.07
CA ALA A 158 -12.11 20.35 -3.39
C ALA A 158 -11.04 19.92 -4.41
N ARG A 159 -11.42 19.34 -5.54
CA ARG A 159 -10.46 19.00 -6.61
C ARG A 159 -9.76 20.25 -7.16
N GLU A 160 -10.50 21.31 -7.44
CA GLU A 160 -9.93 22.59 -7.90
C GLU A 160 -8.92 23.16 -6.90
N MET A 161 -9.26 23.17 -5.62
CA MET A 161 -8.35 23.63 -4.57
C MET A 161 -7.09 22.75 -4.51
N ILE A 162 -7.21 21.43 -4.59
CA ILE A 162 -6.07 20.51 -4.54
C ILE A 162 -5.17 20.69 -5.75
N LEU A 163 -5.74 20.87 -6.94
CA LEU A 163 -4.99 21.17 -8.16
C LEU A 163 -4.20 22.47 -8.02
N GLU A 164 -4.83 23.52 -7.48
CA GLU A 164 -4.16 24.81 -7.27
C GLU A 164 -3.00 24.69 -6.25
N VAL A 165 -3.19 23.93 -5.16
CA VAL A 165 -2.11 23.65 -4.20
C VAL A 165 -0.96 22.91 -4.88
N GLY A 166 -1.25 21.85 -5.64
CA GLY A 166 -0.25 21.10 -6.40
C GLY A 166 0.54 21.99 -7.35
N ARG A 167 -0.15 22.84 -8.10
CA ARG A 167 0.45 23.81 -9.03
C ARG A 167 1.38 24.78 -8.32
N ARG A 168 0.97 25.33 -7.17
CA ARG A 168 1.81 26.25 -6.37
C ARG A 168 3.05 25.58 -5.78
N LEU A 169 2.97 24.30 -5.50
CA LEU A 169 4.11 23.49 -5.05
C LEU A 169 4.97 22.96 -6.20
N GLY A 170 4.64 23.29 -7.45
CA GLY A 170 5.41 22.92 -8.62
C GLY A 170 5.22 21.44 -9.04
N LEU A 171 4.13 20.79 -8.63
CA LEU A 171 3.80 19.45 -9.12
C LEU A 171 3.34 19.55 -10.58
N ASP A 172 3.88 18.67 -11.43
CA ASP A 172 3.45 18.57 -12.82
C ASP A 172 2.03 18.02 -12.95
N ARG A 173 1.64 17.13 -12.02
CA ARG A 173 0.36 16.44 -12.05
C ARG A 173 -0.24 16.19 -10.67
N VAL A 174 -1.55 16.32 -10.57
CA VAL A 174 -2.38 15.73 -9.53
C VAL A 174 -3.49 14.95 -10.23
N VAL A 175 -3.57 13.65 -9.98
CA VAL A 175 -4.45 12.72 -10.71
C VAL A 175 -5.31 11.97 -9.71
N TRP A 176 -6.58 11.71 -10.07
CA TRP A 176 -7.48 10.84 -9.30
C TRP A 176 -7.64 9.52 -10.03
N VAL A 177 -7.62 8.42 -9.26
CA VAL A 177 -7.87 7.05 -9.73
C VAL A 177 -8.91 6.39 -8.82
N GLU A 178 -9.76 5.55 -9.40
CA GLU A 178 -10.77 4.74 -8.69
C GLU A 178 -10.25 3.34 -8.39
#